data_44ed179a13740c92bbab746c0804043c
#
_entry.id   44ed179a13740c92bbab746c0804043c
#
_cell.length_a   1.000
_cell.length_b   1.000
_cell.length_c   1.000
_cell.angle_alpha   90.00
_cell.angle_beta   90.00
_cell.angle_gamma   90.00
#
_symmetry.space_group_name_H-M   'P 1'
#
loop_
_entity.id
_entity.type
_entity.pdbx_description
1 polymer ?
#
loop_
_entity_poly.entity_id
_entity_poly.type
_entity_poly.pdbx_seq_one_letter_code
_entity_poly.pdbx_strand_id
1 'polypeptide(L)'
;MRLSRLRAAAALALLVAPAARPLAAQGATPSRGAVATPAAAVPAAPGGVARRVDVDRVVAVVGNTPILYSELLDELNMRRAYGLQLPDDSAGRAKIEHDVLGEMVDAELLVQKAKEEKVEVSDDDIAKQVDENLKQIRAQYPAEADYRTALRQNGFGTPEDYRKRQTEMLRRRNMQQEVYQKLRKDQKLAVSAVSDQELDDAYAQSKASFPKREAMVTFKQIVVAPKPTAKAKAAARAKAESLLVQISKGADFAELAKKHSQDPGSGQNGGDLGWNRRGAMVKEFDEMMFALPVGRVSPIVETAFGYHIIKVDRAQPAEVKARHILVVPQRDSADARRARLEADSVRAAVTKGADFDSLAARHHDAQEFRALPDIPRDSLPPAYRTALGTAGKGALVGPFPIDDPRSGLQKFVVLRVTAATAEGEYPEAEIKARLREQVSEGKTMRKLVDSLRRATYVSVRL
;
A
#
# COMPACT_ATOMS: atom_id res chain seq x y z
N MET A 1 8.06 19.40 -12.48
CA MET A 1 9.37 18.82 -12.09
C MET A 1 9.31 18.42 -10.62
N ARG A 2 9.02 17.15 -10.31
CA ARG A 2 9.23 16.45 -9.01
C ARG A 2 8.42 15.15 -9.01
N LEU A 3 8.85 14.17 -9.81
CA LEU A 3 8.32 12.80 -9.83
C LEU A 3 9.45 11.85 -10.29
N SER A 4 10.49 11.71 -9.46
CA SER A 4 11.58 10.77 -9.76
C SER A 4 12.41 10.39 -8.52
N ARG A 5 11.77 10.04 -7.39
CA ARG A 5 12.50 9.54 -6.20
C ARG A 5 11.83 8.36 -5.49
N LEU A 6 11.16 7.46 -6.21
CA LEU A 6 10.50 6.29 -5.61
C LEU A 6 10.84 4.97 -6.31
N ARG A 7 12.08 4.79 -6.80
CA ARG A 7 12.49 3.55 -7.49
C ARG A 7 13.79 2.92 -7.02
N ALA A 8 14.35 3.29 -5.88
CA ALA A 8 15.65 2.77 -5.43
C ALA A 8 15.64 1.89 -4.17
N ALA A 9 14.48 1.54 -3.60
CA ALA A 9 14.41 0.82 -2.33
C ALA A 9 14.00 -0.67 -2.43
N ALA A 10 13.94 -1.25 -3.63
CA ALA A 10 13.37 -2.60 -3.81
C ALA A 10 14.39 -3.75 -3.99
N ALA A 11 15.70 -3.51 -3.95
CA ALA A 11 16.69 -4.50 -4.40
C ALA A 11 17.37 -5.34 -3.31
N LEU A 12 17.14 -5.09 -2.02
CA LEU A 12 17.75 -5.91 -0.95
C LEU A 12 16.74 -6.78 -0.19
N ALA A 13 15.51 -6.90 -0.65
CA ALA A 13 14.42 -7.62 0.04
C ALA A 13 14.23 -9.07 -0.43
N LEU A 14 15.20 -9.68 -1.13
CA LEU A 14 15.11 -11.07 -1.61
C LEU A 14 15.88 -12.08 -0.73
N LEU A 15 16.23 -11.71 0.49
CA LEU A 15 16.48 -12.68 1.55
C LEU A 15 15.36 -12.51 2.57
N VAL A 16 14.34 -13.40 2.42
CA VAL A 16 13.24 -13.60 3.38
C VAL A 16 12.18 -12.47 3.39
N ALA A 17 11.32 -12.45 2.38
CA ALA A 17 9.94 -12.06 2.62
C ALA A 17 9.16 -13.34 2.99
N PRO A 18 8.79 -13.58 4.24
CA PRO A 18 7.80 -14.61 4.53
C PRO A 18 6.44 -14.06 4.10
N ALA A 19 5.80 -14.71 3.15
CA ALA A 19 4.35 -14.67 3.09
C ALA A 19 3.86 -15.05 4.49
N ALA A 20 3.26 -14.12 5.19
CA ALA A 20 2.63 -14.38 6.47
C ALA A 20 1.51 -15.40 6.24
N ARG A 21 1.81 -16.68 6.46
CA ARG A 21 0.77 -17.68 6.64
C ARG A 21 0.19 -17.46 8.04
N PRO A 22 -1.14 -17.38 8.18
CA PRO A 22 -1.73 -17.36 9.51
C PRO A 22 -1.33 -18.63 10.24
N LEU A 23 -0.84 -18.52 11.46
CA LEU A 23 -0.72 -19.64 12.38
C LEU A 23 -2.14 -20.18 12.61
N ALA A 24 -2.51 -21.22 11.84
CA ALA A 24 -3.72 -21.96 12.06
C ALA A 24 -3.60 -22.64 13.42
N ALA A 25 -4.44 -22.23 14.36
CA ALA A 25 -4.69 -22.96 15.59
C ALA A 25 -5.21 -24.33 15.21
N GLN A 26 -4.40 -25.37 15.35
CA GLN A 26 -4.87 -26.75 15.30
C GLN A 26 -5.66 -27.00 16.58
N GLY A 27 -6.99 -27.00 16.45
CA GLY A 27 -7.91 -27.43 17.48
C GLY A 27 -7.76 -28.91 17.77
N ALA A 28 -7.18 -29.24 18.90
CA ALA A 28 -7.28 -30.54 19.48
C ALA A 28 -8.60 -30.64 20.25
N THR A 29 -9.48 -31.51 19.78
CA THR A 29 -10.68 -31.93 20.50
C THR A 29 -10.31 -32.65 21.79
N PRO A 30 -10.96 -32.39 22.92
CA PRO A 30 -10.70 -33.12 24.14
C PRO A 30 -11.43 -34.47 24.13
N SER A 31 -10.70 -35.58 24.18
CA SER A 31 -11.26 -36.88 24.55
C SER A 31 -11.39 -36.94 26.08
N ARG A 32 -12.60 -37.24 26.53
CA ARG A 32 -12.93 -37.59 27.94
C ARG A 32 -12.26 -38.90 28.33
N GLY A 33 -11.66 -38.91 29.52
CA GLY A 33 -11.54 -40.13 30.34
C GLY A 33 -10.20 -40.33 30.99
N ALA A 34 -10.08 -40.04 32.26
CA ALA A 34 -9.64 -40.89 33.33
C ALA A 34 -9.13 -40.06 34.52
N VAL A 35 -9.83 -40.23 35.62
CA VAL A 35 -9.48 -39.74 36.96
C VAL A 35 -8.27 -40.55 37.45
N ALA A 36 -7.18 -39.90 37.84
CA ALA A 36 -6.09 -40.49 38.61
C ALA A 36 -5.83 -39.66 39.87
N THR A 37 -5.90 -40.35 40.97
CA THR A 37 -5.71 -39.94 42.35
C THR A 37 -4.33 -39.34 42.64
N PRO A 38 -4.19 -38.49 43.68
CA PRO A 38 -2.91 -37.78 43.96
C PRO A 38 -1.94 -38.73 44.70
N ALA A 39 -0.72 -38.81 44.18
CA ALA A 39 0.41 -39.48 44.84
C ALA A 39 1.13 -38.50 45.78
N ALA A 40 1.56 -39.04 46.89
CA ALA A 40 2.08 -38.43 48.09
C ALA A 40 3.30 -37.51 47.93
N ALA A 41 3.36 -36.52 48.79
CA ALA A 41 4.47 -35.59 48.96
C ALA A 41 5.76 -36.30 49.42
N VAL A 42 6.88 -36.03 48.74
CA VAL A 42 8.24 -36.37 49.17
C VAL A 42 8.84 -35.16 49.91
N PRO A 43 9.48 -35.30 51.06
CA PRO A 43 10.00 -34.19 51.83
C PRO A 43 11.24 -33.56 51.18
N ALA A 44 11.31 -32.24 51.21
CA ALA A 44 12.42 -31.43 50.74
C ALA A 44 13.67 -31.64 51.61
N ALA A 45 14.79 -31.98 51.01
CA ALA A 45 16.09 -31.95 51.63
C ALA A 45 16.65 -30.48 51.63
N PRO A 46 17.29 -30.03 52.70
CA PRO A 46 17.93 -28.71 52.72
C PRO A 46 19.33 -28.83 52.12
N GLY A 47 19.47 -28.44 50.90
CA GLY A 47 20.76 -28.27 50.24
C GLY A 47 20.75 -26.97 49.43
N GLY A 48 21.39 -25.91 49.96
CA GLY A 48 21.61 -24.67 49.26
C GLY A 48 22.41 -24.94 47.98
N VAL A 49 21.73 -25.05 46.88
CA VAL A 49 22.35 -25.06 45.55
C VAL A 49 22.72 -23.60 45.26
N ALA A 50 24.03 -23.32 45.32
CA ALA A 50 24.56 -22.07 44.73
C ALA A 50 23.99 -21.95 43.30
N ARG A 51 23.23 -20.90 43.09
CA ARG A 51 22.70 -20.56 41.77
C ARG A 51 23.92 -20.44 40.86
N ARG A 52 24.20 -21.44 40.04
CA ARG A 52 25.15 -21.29 38.92
C ARG A 52 24.60 -20.16 38.07
N VAL A 53 25.29 -19.04 38.05
CA VAL A 53 25.09 -18.05 37.03
C VAL A 53 25.68 -18.71 35.78
N ASP A 54 24.84 -19.22 34.92
CA ASP A 54 25.28 -19.70 33.60
C ASP A 54 25.83 -18.49 32.89
N VAL A 55 27.17 -18.38 32.85
CA VAL A 55 27.86 -17.34 32.07
C VAL A 55 27.66 -17.72 30.61
N ASP A 56 27.03 -16.80 29.85
CA ASP A 56 26.77 -17.03 28.44
C ASP A 56 28.08 -17.21 27.65
N ARG A 57 28.11 -18.19 26.77
CA ARG A 57 29.31 -18.56 26.03
C ARG A 57 29.54 -17.62 24.85
N VAL A 58 30.75 -17.06 24.72
CA VAL A 58 31.15 -16.32 23.53
C VAL A 58 31.44 -17.29 22.38
N VAL A 59 30.66 -17.22 21.29
CA VAL A 59 30.80 -18.07 20.11
C VAL A 59 31.53 -17.41 18.96
N ALA A 60 31.60 -16.07 18.94
CA ALA A 60 32.49 -15.34 18.06
C ALA A 60 32.92 -14.01 18.65
N VAL A 61 34.00 -13.45 18.14
CA VAL A 61 34.45 -12.08 18.46
C VAL A 61 34.73 -11.38 17.13
N VAL A 62 34.17 -10.20 16.94
CA VAL A 62 34.36 -9.36 15.74
C VAL A 62 34.91 -8.00 16.20
N GLY A 63 36.18 -7.75 15.91
CA GLY A 63 36.91 -6.61 16.52
C GLY A 63 36.86 -6.72 18.04
N ASN A 64 36.15 -5.82 18.70
CA ASN A 64 35.96 -5.80 20.16
C ASN A 64 34.55 -6.24 20.58
N THR A 65 33.70 -6.66 19.66
CA THR A 65 32.31 -7.04 19.93
C THR A 65 32.22 -8.56 20.03
N PRO A 66 31.84 -9.14 21.18
CA PRO A 66 31.54 -10.55 21.32
C PRO A 66 30.15 -10.85 20.74
N ILE A 67 29.99 -12.03 20.16
CA ILE A 67 28.70 -12.62 19.81
C ILE A 67 28.50 -13.79 20.77
N LEU A 68 27.35 -13.78 21.46
CA LEU A 68 27.02 -14.77 22.49
C LEU A 68 26.24 -15.95 21.93
N TYR A 69 26.32 -17.11 22.58
CA TYR A 69 25.57 -18.28 22.16
C TYR A 69 24.04 -18.06 22.28
N SER A 70 23.61 -17.31 23.30
CA SER A 70 22.20 -16.92 23.43
C SER A 70 21.72 -16.09 22.25
N GLU A 71 22.53 -15.19 21.69
CA GLU A 71 22.18 -14.40 20.51
C GLU A 71 22.06 -15.29 19.26
N LEU A 72 22.94 -16.29 19.11
CA LEU A 72 22.85 -17.28 18.04
C LEU A 72 21.56 -18.11 18.16
N LEU A 73 21.21 -18.57 19.36
CA LEU A 73 19.98 -19.31 19.61
C LEU A 73 18.72 -18.45 19.35
N ASP A 74 18.75 -17.18 19.73
CA ASP A 74 17.66 -16.24 19.46
C ASP A 74 17.47 -16.05 17.94
N GLU A 75 18.55 -15.90 17.19
CA GLU A 75 18.50 -15.78 15.72
C GLU A 75 17.98 -17.08 15.07
N LEU A 76 18.44 -18.25 15.52
CA LEU A 76 17.94 -19.54 15.04
C LEU A 76 16.45 -19.73 15.35
N ASN A 77 15.99 -19.38 16.57
CA ASN A 77 14.58 -19.45 16.94
C ASN A 77 13.72 -18.50 16.10
N MET A 78 14.21 -17.32 15.85
CA MET A 78 13.54 -16.36 14.96
C MET A 78 13.41 -16.93 13.54
N ARG A 79 14.48 -17.48 12.97
CA ARG A 79 14.45 -18.10 11.63
C ARG A 79 13.52 -19.32 11.58
N ARG A 80 13.45 -20.10 12.66
CA ARG A 80 12.48 -21.21 12.78
C ARG A 80 11.04 -20.70 12.77
N ALA A 81 10.74 -19.63 13.48
CA ALA A 81 9.42 -19.01 13.44
C ALA A 81 9.04 -18.54 12.03
N TYR A 82 10.03 -18.22 11.19
CA TYR A 82 9.85 -17.87 9.79
C TYR A 82 10.00 -19.05 8.82
N GLY A 83 10.05 -20.28 9.32
CA GLY A 83 9.98 -21.49 8.49
C GLY A 83 11.33 -22.21 8.24
N LEU A 84 12.42 -21.79 8.88
CA LEU A 84 13.66 -22.55 8.84
C LEU A 84 13.43 -23.93 9.50
N GLN A 85 13.62 -24.98 8.75
CA GLN A 85 13.62 -26.35 9.27
C GLN A 85 15.04 -26.75 9.65
N LEU A 86 15.21 -27.19 10.91
CA LEU A 86 16.48 -27.74 11.33
C LEU A 86 16.52 -29.24 10.98
N PRO A 87 17.64 -29.74 10.43
CA PRO A 87 17.82 -31.17 10.23
C PRO A 87 17.74 -31.98 11.53
N ASP A 88 17.30 -33.22 11.42
CA ASP A 88 17.24 -34.12 12.59
C ASP A 88 18.62 -34.58 13.04
N ASP A 89 19.60 -34.62 12.15
CA ASP A 89 20.95 -35.01 12.43
C ASP A 89 21.80 -33.88 13.05
N SER A 90 22.78 -34.27 13.87
CA SER A 90 23.64 -33.32 14.59
C SER A 90 24.59 -32.55 13.65
N ALA A 91 25.06 -33.17 12.58
CA ALA A 91 25.99 -32.54 11.64
C ALA A 91 25.28 -31.47 10.82
N GLY A 92 24.06 -31.73 10.37
CA GLY A 92 23.23 -30.75 9.68
C GLY A 92 22.87 -29.55 10.56
N ARG A 93 22.55 -29.80 11.86
CA ARG A 93 22.31 -28.70 12.82
C ARG A 93 23.56 -27.86 13.04
N ALA A 94 24.69 -28.49 13.30
CA ALA A 94 25.96 -27.77 13.49
C ALA A 94 26.35 -26.93 12.25
N LYS A 95 26.08 -27.44 11.05
CA LYS A 95 26.28 -26.67 9.81
C LYS A 95 25.40 -25.42 9.77
N ILE A 96 24.11 -25.55 10.07
CA ILE A 96 23.20 -24.39 10.09
C ILE A 96 23.62 -23.38 11.16
N GLU A 97 24.00 -23.84 12.35
CA GLU A 97 24.51 -22.96 13.42
C GLU A 97 25.76 -22.20 12.96
N HIS A 98 26.70 -22.88 12.30
CA HIS A 98 27.90 -22.27 11.76
C HIS A 98 27.59 -21.24 10.63
N ASP A 99 26.68 -21.58 9.74
CA ASP A 99 26.28 -20.70 8.62
C ASP A 99 25.60 -19.44 9.17
N VAL A 100 24.66 -19.59 10.14
CA VAL A 100 23.98 -18.45 10.79
C VAL A 100 24.97 -17.59 11.57
N LEU A 101 25.89 -18.22 12.31
CA LEU A 101 26.94 -17.47 13.02
C LEU A 101 27.84 -16.70 12.04
N GLY A 102 28.15 -17.29 10.89
CA GLY A 102 28.91 -16.63 9.83
C GLY A 102 28.20 -15.37 9.30
N GLU A 103 26.88 -15.45 9.12
CA GLU A 103 26.06 -14.29 8.71
C GLU A 103 25.97 -13.23 9.83
N MET A 104 25.91 -13.63 11.10
CA MET A 104 25.95 -12.69 12.24
C MET A 104 27.28 -11.96 12.31
N VAL A 105 28.40 -12.64 12.06
CA VAL A 105 29.73 -12.02 11.95
C VAL A 105 29.77 -10.98 10.82
N ASP A 106 29.24 -11.34 9.63
CA ASP A 106 29.19 -10.42 8.48
C ASP A 106 28.32 -9.19 8.76
N ALA A 107 27.19 -9.41 9.40
CA ALA A 107 26.29 -8.36 9.83
C ALA A 107 26.96 -7.37 10.82
N GLU A 108 27.73 -7.91 11.78
CA GLU A 108 28.44 -7.09 12.74
C GLU A 108 29.57 -6.29 12.08
N LEU A 109 30.33 -6.88 11.14
CA LEU A 109 31.34 -6.19 10.36
C LEU A 109 30.77 -4.97 9.62
N LEU A 110 29.60 -5.13 8.99
CA LEU A 110 28.93 -4.04 8.31
C LEU A 110 28.42 -2.95 9.29
N VAL A 111 27.94 -3.32 10.48
CA VAL A 111 27.54 -2.36 11.51
C VAL A 111 28.75 -1.59 12.03
N GLN A 112 29.90 -2.24 12.26
CA GLN A 112 31.13 -1.57 12.65
C GLN A 112 31.62 -0.61 11.56
N LYS A 113 31.56 -1.03 10.30
CA LYS A 113 31.89 -0.15 9.17
C LYS A 113 30.91 1.03 9.07
N ALA A 114 29.64 0.83 9.34
CA ALA A 114 28.65 1.91 9.37
C ALA A 114 28.99 2.97 10.46
N LYS A 115 29.38 2.51 11.64
CA LYS A 115 29.85 3.41 12.72
C LYS A 115 31.11 4.17 12.33
N GLU A 116 32.09 3.51 11.74
CA GLU A 116 33.32 4.12 11.22
C GLU A 116 33.03 5.20 10.17
N GLU A 117 32.14 4.93 9.23
CA GLU A 117 31.70 5.86 8.18
C GLU A 117 30.70 6.91 8.70
N LYS A 118 30.37 6.93 10.00
CA LYS A 118 29.41 7.85 10.64
C LYS A 118 28.05 7.82 9.92
N VAL A 119 27.53 6.62 9.71
CA VAL A 119 26.18 6.44 9.18
C VAL A 119 25.19 6.74 10.29
N GLU A 120 24.31 7.70 10.06
CA GLU A 120 23.23 8.05 10.96
C GLU A 120 21.91 7.40 10.48
N VAL A 121 21.19 6.81 11.41
CA VAL A 121 19.87 6.24 11.18
C VAL A 121 18.89 6.94 12.14
N SER A 122 17.81 7.50 11.60
CA SER A 122 16.82 8.25 12.37
C SER A 122 16.08 7.34 13.35
N ASP A 123 16.18 7.64 14.63
CA ASP A 123 15.45 6.93 15.69
C ASP A 123 13.93 7.07 15.54
N ASP A 124 13.47 8.25 15.09
CA ASP A 124 12.05 8.51 14.85
C ASP A 124 11.50 7.65 13.70
N ASP A 125 12.27 7.47 12.62
CA ASP A 125 11.85 6.66 11.49
C ASP A 125 11.84 5.16 11.84
N ILE A 126 12.82 4.71 12.63
CA ILE A 126 12.82 3.35 13.18
C ILE A 126 11.61 3.14 14.07
N ALA A 127 11.34 4.05 15.00
CA ALA A 127 10.20 3.92 15.92
C ALA A 127 8.88 3.84 15.16
N LYS A 128 8.66 4.69 14.15
CA LYS A 128 7.46 4.65 13.28
C LYS A 128 7.33 3.33 12.54
N GLN A 129 8.42 2.81 11.96
CA GLN A 129 8.38 1.54 11.23
C GLN A 129 8.10 0.36 12.17
N VAL A 130 8.70 0.35 13.35
CA VAL A 130 8.45 -0.67 14.38
C VAL A 130 6.99 -0.62 14.84
N ASP A 131 6.45 0.57 15.11
CA ASP A 131 5.07 0.73 15.54
C ASP A 131 4.08 0.25 14.48
N GLU A 132 4.33 0.57 13.21
CA GLU A 132 3.49 0.11 12.10
C GLU A 132 3.55 -1.42 11.95
N ASN A 133 4.74 -2.02 12.00
CA ASN A 133 4.91 -3.47 11.95
C ASN A 133 4.21 -4.16 13.13
N LEU A 134 4.39 -3.66 14.35
CA LEU A 134 3.75 -4.21 15.55
C LEU A 134 2.23 -4.10 15.47
N LYS A 135 1.70 -3.00 14.94
CA LYS A 135 0.27 -2.82 14.70
C LYS A 135 -0.28 -3.85 13.73
N GLN A 136 0.43 -4.13 12.62
CA GLN A 136 0.04 -5.15 11.65
C GLN A 136 0.08 -6.56 12.26
N ILE A 137 1.14 -6.90 12.99
CA ILE A 137 1.26 -8.19 13.68
C ILE A 137 0.15 -8.33 14.72
N ARG A 138 -0.07 -7.29 15.54
CA ARG A 138 -1.09 -7.28 16.59
C ARG A 138 -2.49 -7.47 16.02
N ALA A 139 -2.79 -6.90 14.85
CA ALA A 139 -4.09 -7.04 14.17
C ALA A 139 -4.42 -8.48 13.72
N GLN A 140 -3.43 -9.39 13.69
CA GLN A 140 -3.64 -10.80 13.36
C GLN A 140 -4.19 -11.62 14.55
N TYR A 141 -4.23 -11.06 15.75
CA TYR A 141 -4.69 -11.74 16.97
C TYR A 141 -6.03 -11.17 17.43
N PRO A 142 -7.03 -12.03 17.76
CA PRO A 142 -8.36 -11.59 18.20
C PRO A 142 -8.33 -10.79 19.50
N ALA A 143 -7.46 -11.16 20.45
CA ALA A 143 -7.33 -10.49 21.74
C ALA A 143 -5.87 -10.24 22.11
N GLU A 144 -5.65 -9.26 23.01
CA GLU A 144 -4.32 -8.92 23.55
C GLU A 144 -3.68 -10.11 24.28
N ALA A 145 -4.49 -10.90 24.99
CA ALA A 145 -4.03 -12.09 25.71
C ALA A 145 -3.45 -13.15 24.77
N ASP A 146 -4.03 -13.32 23.58
CA ASP A 146 -3.56 -14.25 22.55
C ASP A 146 -2.21 -13.82 21.99
N TYR A 147 -2.06 -12.53 21.69
CA TYR A 147 -0.80 -11.95 21.25
C TYR A 147 0.32 -12.14 22.27
N ARG A 148 0.07 -11.80 23.55
CA ARG A 148 1.04 -12.00 24.65
C ARG A 148 1.40 -13.48 24.85
N THR A 149 0.44 -14.36 24.69
CA THR A 149 0.66 -15.81 24.79
C THR A 149 1.52 -16.31 23.64
N ALA A 150 1.23 -15.87 22.41
CA ALA A 150 2.03 -16.21 21.23
C ALA A 150 3.49 -15.72 21.36
N LEU A 151 3.71 -14.49 21.86
CA LEU A 151 5.07 -14.00 22.09
C LEU A 151 5.85 -14.86 23.09
N ARG A 152 5.23 -15.23 24.21
CA ARG A 152 5.87 -16.10 25.22
C ARG A 152 6.17 -17.50 24.69
N GLN A 153 5.22 -18.11 23.97
CA GLN A 153 5.40 -19.45 23.39
C GLN A 153 6.52 -19.51 22.35
N ASN A 154 6.73 -18.39 21.63
CA ASN A 154 7.83 -18.27 20.66
C ASN A 154 9.14 -17.70 21.26
N GLY A 155 9.24 -17.56 22.58
CA GLY A 155 10.45 -17.11 23.25
C GLY A 155 10.75 -15.61 23.14
N PHE A 156 9.79 -14.79 22.68
CA PHE A 156 9.98 -13.35 22.51
C PHE A 156 9.76 -12.52 23.78
N GLY A 157 9.27 -13.13 24.87
CA GLY A 157 9.05 -12.45 26.14
C GLY A 157 7.80 -11.59 26.18
N THR A 158 7.90 -10.37 26.71
CA THR A 158 6.81 -9.40 26.77
C THR A 158 6.69 -8.62 25.44
N PRO A 159 5.56 -7.93 25.17
CA PRO A 159 5.45 -7.00 24.04
C PRO A 159 6.55 -5.92 24.03
N GLU A 160 6.96 -5.44 25.18
CA GLU A 160 8.02 -4.46 25.36
C GLU A 160 9.40 -5.04 24.97
N ASP A 161 9.69 -6.30 25.39
CA ASP A 161 10.92 -7.01 25.00
C ASP A 161 10.95 -7.24 23.50
N TYR A 162 9.81 -7.64 22.93
CA TYR A 162 9.68 -7.85 21.50
C TYR A 162 9.88 -6.54 20.71
N ARG A 163 9.27 -5.44 21.18
CA ARG A 163 9.48 -4.11 20.59
C ARG A 163 10.94 -3.70 20.59
N LYS A 164 11.62 -3.86 21.73
CA LYS A 164 13.04 -3.53 21.88
C LYS A 164 13.90 -4.32 20.88
N ARG A 165 13.65 -5.62 20.77
CA ARG A 165 14.35 -6.48 19.80
C ARG A 165 14.10 -6.03 18.37
N GLN A 166 12.84 -5.74 17.99
CA GLN A 166 12.50 -5.25 16.65
C GLN A 166 13.18 -3.92 16.35
N THR A 167 13.24 -3.02 17.30
CA THR A 167 13.92 -1.72 17.18
C THR A 167 15.40 -1.90 16.89
N GLU A 168 16.09 -2.73 17.68
CA GLU A 168 17.52 -2.98 17.50
C GLU A 168 17.81 -3.69 16.17
N MET A 169 17.04 -4.70 15.84
CA MET A 169 17.17 -5.43 14.58
C MET A 169 16.99 -4.51 13.38
N LEU A 170 15.97 -3.66 13.39
CA LEU A 170 15.71 -2.71 12.31
C LEU A 170 16.81 -1.65 12.20
N ARG A 171 17.29 -1.14 13.35
CA ARG A 171 18.42 -0.20 13.39
C ARG A 171 19.68 -0.81 12.76
N ARG A 172 20.05 -2.02 13.14
CA ARG A 172 21.22 -2.73 12.59
C ARG A 172 21.06 -2.96 11.08
N ARG A 173 19.88 -3.39 10.66
CA ARG A 173 19.58 -3.60 9.24
C ARG A 173 19.68 -2.29 8.44
N ASN A 174 19.13 -1.20 8.94
CA ASN A 174 19.21 0.10 8.26
C ASN A 174 20.66 0.59 8.20
N MET A 175 21.45 0.43 9.28
CA MET A 175 22.89 0.74 9.24
C MET A 175 23.64 -0.04 8.18
N GLN A 176 23.36 -1.33 8.01
CA GLN A 176 23.98 -2.18 6.99
C GLN A 176 23.62 -1.74 5.56
N GLN A 177 22.36 -1.33 5.34
CA GLN A 177 21.92 -0.81 4.05
C GLN A 177 22.55 0.55 3.74
N GLU A 178 22.50 1.46 4.70
CA GLU A 178 23.00 2.82 4.53
C GLU A 178 24.52 2.87 4.34
N VAL A 179 25.31 2.01 5.02
CA VAL A 179 26.76 1.98 4.81
C VAL A 179 27.10 1.57 3.39
N TYR A 180 26.39 0.58 2.83
CA TYR A 180 26.58 0.17 1.46
C TYR A 180 26.28 1.30 0.47
N GLN A 181 25.14 1.98 0.65
CA GLN A 181 24.76 3.11 -0.19
C GLN A 181 25.74 4.29 -0.07
N LYS A 182 26.18 4.58 1.15
CA LYS A 182 27.17 5.63 1.43
C LYS A 182 28.50 5.32 0.73
N LEU A 183 29.02 4.10 0.89
CA LEU A 183 30.29 3.70 0.25
C LEU A 183 30.19 3.74 -1.29
N ARG A 184 29.05 3.39 -1.86
CA ARG A 184 28.80 3.54 -3.31
C ARG A 184 28.77 5.01 -3.72
N LYS A 185 28.05 5.85 -2.98
CA LYS A 185 27.93 7.29 -3.27
C LYS A 185 29.29 7.99 -3.19
N ASP A 186 30.08 7.63 -2.20
CA ASP A 186 31.40 8.21 -1.95
C ASP A 186 32.50 7.60 -2.86
N GLN A 187 32.10 6.73 -3.81
CA GLN A 187 33.00 6.01 -4.75
C GLN A 187 34.08 5.16 -4.07
N LYS A 188 33.87 4.79 -2.80
CA LYS A 188 34.77 3.92 -2.04
C LYS A 188 34.53 2.43 -2.33
N LEU A 189 33.49 2.09 -3.08
CA LEU A 189 33.10 0.73 -3.42
C LEU A 189 32.95 0.56 -4.92
N ALA A 190 33.88 -0.22 -5.51
CA ALA A 190 33.81 -0.55 -6.93
C ALA A 190 32.72 -1.59 -7.21
N VAL A 191 31.81 -1.27 -8.11
CA VAL A 191 30.74 -2.18 -8.53
C VAL A 191 31.35 -3.37 -9.28
N SER A 192 30.96 -4.57 -8.90
CA SER A 192 31.47 -5.81 -9.50
C SER A 192 30.82 -6.07 -10.86
N ALA A 193 31.61 -6.29 -11.88
CA ALA A 193 31.12 -6.76 -13.17
C ALA A 193 30.52 -8.17 -13.04
N VAL A 194 29.49 -8.44 -13.82
CA VAL A 194 28.80 -9.74 -13.93
C VAL A 194 29.12 -10.31 -15.31
N SER A 195 29.65 -11.50 -15.34
CA SER A 195 29.87 -12.24 -16.60
C SER A 195 28.55 -12.81 -17.13
N ASP A 196 28.52 -13.12 -18.43
CA ASP A 196 27.34 -13.73 -19.04
C ASP A 196 27.06 -15.12 -18.45
N GLN A 197 28.11 -15.89 -18.12
CA GLN A 197 27.97 -17.20 -17.46
C GLN A 197 27.30 -17.08 -16.10
N GLU A 198 27.72 -16.14 -15.24
CA GLU A 198 27.09 -15.91 -13.93
C GLU A 198 25.62 -15.49 -14.07
N LEU A 199 25.31 -14.76 -15.14
CA LEU A 199 23.96 -14.33 -15.43
C LEU A 199 23.08 -15.49 -15.91
N ASP A 200 23.64 -16.38 -16.73
CA ASP A 200 22.97 -17.59 -17.20
C ASP A 200 22.69 -18.56 -16.04
N ASP A 201 23.67 -18.74 -15.15
CA ASP A 201 23.52 -19.56 -13.95
C ASP A 201 22.46 -19.00 -13.01
N ALA A 202 22.46 -17.67 -12.78
CA ALA A 202 21.45 -17.00 -11.97
C ALA A 202 20.04 -17.10 -12.59
N TYR A 203 19.95 -16.98 -13.91
CA TYR A 203 18.70 -17.17 -14.65
C TYR A 203 18.17 -18.60 -14.51
N ALA A 204 19.02 -19.62 -14.72
CA ALA A 204 18.64 -21.01 -14.59
C ALA A 204 18.11 -21.35 -13.19
N GLN A 205 18.75 -20.83 -12.13
CA GLN A 205 18.34 -21.02 -10.74
C GLN A 205 17.03 -20.31 -10.41
N SER A 206 16.80 -19.12 -10.99
CA SER A 206 15.67 -18.26 -10.63
C SER A 206 14.44 -18.49 -11.51
N LYS A 207 14.57 -19.09 -12.69
CA LYS A 207 13.50 -19.21 -13.71
C LYS A 207 12.19 -19.74 -13.14
N ALA A 208 12.26 -20.77 -12.31
CA ALA A 208 11.04 -21.38 -11.72
C ALA A 208 10.36 -20.52 -10.65
N SER A 209 11.08 -19.57 -10.06
CA SER A 209 10.58 -18.70 -8.98
C SER A 209 10.08 -17.35 -9.47
N PHE A 210 10.31 -16.99 -10.75
CA PHE A 210 9.78 -15.75 -11.27
C PHE A 210 8.27 -15.81 -11.38
N PRO A 211 7.56 -14.80 -10.85
CA PRO A 211 6.13 -14.71 -11.01
C PRO A 211 5.81 -14.55 -12.50
N LYS A 212 4.68 -15.11 -12.94
CA LYS A 212 4.17 -14.84 -14.28
C LYS A 212 3.83 -13.36 -14.40
N ARG A 213 4.07 -12.81 -15.58
CA ARG A 213 3.66 -11.46 -15.92
C ARG A 213 2.14 -11.41 -16.00
N GLU A 214 1.54 -10.50 -15.26
CA GLU A 214 0.10 -10.26 -15.33
C GLU A 214 -0.31 -9.67 -16.70
N ALA A 215 -1.54 -9.96 -17.11
CA ALA A 215 -2.14 -9.31 -18.25
C ALA A 215 -2.42 -7.84 -17.94
N MET A 216 -1.76 -6.93 -18.66
CA MET A 216 -1.91 -5.49 -18.48
C MET A 216 -2.67 -4.86 -19.63
N VAL A 217 -3.39 -3.78 -19.36
CA VAL A 217 -4.08 -3.01 -20.40
C VAL A 217 -3.98 -1.51 -20.12
N THR A 218 -3.74 -0.76 -21.19
CA THR A 218 -3.81 0.72 -21.19
C THR A 218 -4.87 1.11 -22.20
N PHE A 219 -5.79 1.98 -21.83
CA PHE A 219 -6.84 2.45 -22.73
C PHE A 219 -7.24 3.91 -22.47
N LYS A 220 -7.79 4.52 -23.50
CA LYS A 220 -8.54 5.78 -23.41
C LYS A 220 -10.03 5.45 -23.47
N GLN A 221 -10.86 6.25 -22.77
CA GLN A 221 -12.30 6.02 -22.75
C GLN A 221 -13.10 7.31 -22.92
N ILE A 222 -14.31 7.12 -23.42
CA ILE A 222 -15.39 8.12 -23.46
C ILE A 222 -16.53 7.53 -22.63
N VAL A 223 -16.81 8.14 -21.49
CA VAL A 223 -17.93 7.76 -20.63
C VAL A 223 -19.07 8.73 -20.89
N VAL A 224 -20.18 8.24 -21.41
CA VAL A 224 -21.36 9.06 -21.68
C VAL A 224 -22.35 8.88 -20.54
N ALA A 225 -22.54 9.97 -19.78
CA ALA A 225 -23.49 9.99 -18.67
C ALA A 225 -24.88 10.46 -19.10
N PRO A 226 -25.97 9.95 -18.47
CA PRO A 226 -27.32 10.49 -18.66
C PRO A 226 -27.37 11.98 -18.35
N LYS A 227 -27.83 12.80 -19.29
CA LYS A 227 -28.01 14.25 -19.13
C LYS A 227 -29.47 14.56 -18.88
N PRO A 228 -29.81 15.39 -17.87
CA PRO A 228 -31.20 15.77 -17.60
C PRO A 228 -31.78 16.61 -18.74
N THR A 229 -33.07 16.44 -19.01
CA THR A 229 -33.78 17.24 -20.02
C THR A 229 -33.85 18.72 -19.63
N ALA A 230 -34.08 19.62 -20.59
CA ALA A 230 -34.33 21.03 -20.33
C ALA A 230 -35.51 21.24 -19.36
N LYS A 231 -36.57 20.41 -19.46
CA LYS A 231 -37.71 20.41 -18.55
C LYS A 231 -37.28 20.05 -17.12
N ALA A 232 -36.45 19.02 -16.92
CA ALA A 232 -35.95 18.61 -15.62
C ALA A 232 -35.03 19.70 -15.00
N LYS A 233 -34.20 20.33 -15.82
CA LYS A 233 -33.37 21.47 -15.40
C LYS A 233 -34.25 22.66 -14.96
N ALA A 234 -35.25 23.04 -15.74
CA ALA A 234 -36.20 24.11 -15.39
C ALA A 234 -36.96 23.82 -14.08
N ALA A 235 -37.41 22.57 -13.88
CA ALA A 235 -38.09 22.18 -12.66
C ALA A 235 -37.16 22.25 -11.41
N ALA A 236 -35.90 21.80 -11.56
CA ALA A 236 -34.93 21.89 -10.46
C ALA A 236 -34.57 23.36 -10.12
N ARG A 237 -34.42 24.20 -11.15
CA ARG A 237 -34.20 25.62 -10.97
C ARG A 237 -35.36 26.29 -10.26
N ALA A 238 -36.61 26.04 -10.69
CA ALA A 238 -37.82 26.60 -10.05
C ALA A 238 -37.92 26.15 -8.59
N LYS A 239 -37.54 24.90 -8.26
CA LYS A 239 -37.45 24.42 -6.89
C LYS A 239 -36.40 25.19 -6.08
N ALA A 240 -35.23 25.43 -6.64
CA ALA A 240 -34.18 26.21 -5.98
C ALA A 240 -34.64 27.67 -5.78
N GLU A 241 -35.29 28.30 -6.77
CA GLU A 241 -35.88 29.63 -6.67
C GLU A 241 -36.93 29.72 -5.53
N SER A 242 -37.81 28.71 -5.44
CA SER A 242 -38.76 28.63 -4.35
C SER A 242 -38.10 28.54 -2.97
N LEU A 243 -37.01 27.78 -2.83
CA LEU A 243 -36.25 27.69 -1.58
C LEU A 243 -35.57 29.02 -1.25
N LEU A 244 -34.99 29.69 -2.23
CA LEU A 244 -34.38 31.02 -2.08
C LEU A 244 -35.41 32.05 -1.57
N VAL A 245 -36.65 32.05 -2.11
CA VAL A 245 -37.73 32.89 -1.65
C VAL A 245 -38.13 32.57 -0.18
N GLN A 246 -38.13 31.32 0.22
CA GLN A 246 -38.41 30.94 1.60
C GLN A 246 -37.32 31.47 2.55
N ILE A 247 -36.05 31.33 2.16
CA ILE A 247 -34.90 31.83 2.91
C ILE A 247 -34.99 33.36 3.05
N SER A 248 -35.32 34.07 1.96
CA SER A 248 -35.49 35.55 2.00
C SER A 248 -36.62 36.03 2.88
N LYS A 249 -37.61 35.17 3.13
CA LYS A 249 -38.72 35.41 4.07
C LYS A 249 -38.41 35.00 5.52
N GLY A 250 -37.15 34.59 5.78
CA GLY A 250 -36.70 34.27 7.16
C GLY A 250 -36.75 32.79 7.53
N ALA A 251 -37.02 31.89 6.58
CA ALA A 251 -36.96 30.46 6.88
C ALA A 251 -35.49 30.04 7.24
N ASP A 252 -35.40 29.11 8.20
CA ASP A 252 -34.08 28.62 8.62
C ASP A 252 -33.37 27.84 7.51
N PHE A 253 -32.15 28.27 7.18
CA PHE A 253 -31.36 27.72 6.09
C PHE A 253 -30.99 26.25 6.34
N ALA A 254 -30.61 25.93 7.59
CA ALA A 254 -30.17 24.60 7.93
C ALA A 254 -31.32 23.58 7.89
N GLU A 255 -32.51 23.97 8.34
CA GLU A 255 -33.70 23.11 8.27
C GLU A 255 -34.14 22.89 6.80
N LEU A 256 -34.07 23.93 5.95
CA LEU A 256 -34.35 23.78 4.52
C LEU A 256 -33.29 22.89 3.84
N ALA A 257 -32.00 22.99 4.23
CA ALA A 257 -30.93 22.14 3.73
C ALA A 257 -31.20 20.68 4.12
N LYS A 258 -31.48 20.37 5.38
CA LYS A 258 -31.79 19.01 5.83
C LYS A 258 -32.96 18.40 5.05
N LYS A 259 -34.01 19.20 4.78
CA LYS A 259 -35.20 18.73 4.12
C LYS A 259 -35.10 18.61 2.60
N HIS A 260 -34.33 19.47 1.96
CA HIS A 260 -34.38 19.65 0.51
C HIS A 260 -33.04 19.50 -0.22
N SER A 261 -31.91 19.61 0.48
CA SER A 261 -30.61 19.43 -0.16
C SER A 261 -30.41 17.99 -0.57
N GLN A 262 -29.92 17.81 -1.80
CA GLN A 262 -29.56 16.52 -2.37
C GLN A 262 -28.03 16.29 -2.34
N ASP A 263 -27.31 17.08 -1.52
CA ASP A 263 -25.91 16.82 -1.25
C ASP A 263 -25.78 15.75 -0.16
N PRO A 264 -25.22 14.55 -0.47
CA PRO A 264 -25.09 13.46 0.49
C PRO A 264 -24.09 13.77 1.62
N GLY A 265 -23.15 14.68 1.39
CA GLY A 265 -22.11 15.03 2.36
C GLY A 265 -22.57 16.01 3.42
N SER A 266 -23.29 17.05 3.04
CA SER A 266 -23.64 18.13 3.94
C SER A 266 -25.15 18.29 4.19
N GLY A 267 -26.01 17.72 3.36
CA GLY A 267 -27.45 17.93 3.43
C GLY A 267 -28.02 17.65 4.81
N GLN A 268 -27.75 16.51 5.41
CA GLN A 268 -28.22 16.10 6.76
C GLN A 268 -27.63 16.96 7.89
N ASN A 269 -26.48 17.61 7.63
CA ASN A 269 -25.82 18.52 8.56
C ASN A 269 -26.22 20.00 8.35
N GLY A 270 -27.42 20.25 7.76
CA GLY A 270 -27.88 21.60 7.49
C GLY A 270 -27.10 22.34 6.43
N GLY A 271 -26.49 21.59 5.51
CA GLY A 271 -25.69 22.09 4.40
C GLY A 271 -24.26 22.54 4.77
N ASP A 272 -23.79 22.31 6.00
CA ASP A 272 -22.49 22.81 6.49
C ASP A 272 -21.34 22.12 5.76
N LEU A 273 -20.54 22.91 5.03
CA LEU A 273 -19.34 22.47 4.27
C LEU A 273 -18.05 22.65 5.07
N GLY A 274 -18.14 23.23 6.29
CA GLY A 274 -16.93 23.57 7.06
C GLY A 274 -16.14 24.72 6.43
N TRP A 275 -14.85 24.79 6.77
CA TRP A 275 -13.90 25.76 6.22
C TRP A 275 -13.32 25.28 4.89
N ASN A 276 -13.36 26.15 3.89
CA ASN A 276 -12.91 25.84 2.54
C ASN A 276 -11.94 26.90 2.04
N ARG A 277 -10.82 26.42 1.43
CA ARG A 277 -9.85 27.28 0.75
C ARG A 277 -10.28 27.52 -0.70
N ARG A 278 -9.78 28.61 -1.27
CA ARG A 278 -9.99 28.90 -2.69
C ARG A 278 -9.46 27.74 -3.56
N GLY A 279 -10.29 27.33 -4.53
CA GLY A 279 -9.99 26.21 -5.43
C GLY A 279 -10.35 24.82 -4.88
N ALA A 280 -10.95 24.73 -3.67
CA ALA A 280 -11.42 23.47 -3.12
C ALA A 280 -12.75 23.00 -3.75
N MET A 281 -13.53 23.94 -4.29
CA MET A 281 -14.83 23.68 -4.93
C MET A 281 -14.75 23.89 -6.44
N VAL A 282 -15.78 23.47 -7.18
CA VAL A 282 -15.90 23.77 -8.61
C VAL A 282 -15.96 25.26 -8.84
N LYS A 283 -15.45 25.72 -9.97
CA LYS A 283 -15.17 27.11 -10.25
C LYS A 283 -16.32 28.06 -9.93
N GLU A 284 -17.50 27.78 -10.45
CA GLU A 284 -18.67 28.66 -10.31
C GLU A 284 -19.13 28.76 -8.83
N PHE A 285 -19.03 27.68 -8.09
CA PHE A 285 -19.32 27.63 -6.67
C PHE A 285 -18.25 28.37 -5.86
N ASP A 286 -16.99 28.13 -6.14
CA ASP A 286 -15.84 28.75 -5.46
C ASP A 286 -15.85 30.27 -5.64
N GLU A 287 -16.02 30.75 -6.88
CA GLU A 287 -16.10 32.17 -7.19
C GLU A 287 -17.24 32.86 -6.41
N MET A 288 -18.43 32.25 -6.39
CA MET A 288 -19.56 32.80 -5.66
C MET A 288 -19.34 32.78 -4.15
N MET A 289 -18.85 31.67 -3.59
CA MET A 289 -18.63 31.49 -2.15
C MET A 289 -17.64 32.55 -1.61
N PHE A 290 -16.58 32.85 -2.35
CA PHE A 290 -15.58 33.84 -1.95
C PHE A 290 -15.98 35.28 -2.27
N ALA A 291 -16.99 35.52 -3.12
CA ALA A 291 -17.51 36.87 -3.42
C ALA A 291 -18.62 37.29 -2.44
N LEU A 292 -19.23 36.36 -1.70
CA LEU A 292 -20.35 36.64 -0.80
C LEU A 292 -19.89 37.24 0.53
N PRO A 293 -20.50 38.36 0.96
CA PRO A 293 -20.33 38.83 2.34
C PRO A 293 -20.86 37.84 3.38
N VAL A 294 -20.24 37.82 4.57
CA VAL A 294 -20.69 37.02 5.71
C VAL A 294 -22.17 37.27 6.05
N GLY A 295 -22.90 36.20 6.29
CA GLY A 295 -24.36 36.23 6.58
C GLY A 295 -25.23 36.33 5.32
N ARG A 296 -24.70 36.57 4.16
CA ARG A 296 -25.48 36.68 2.92
C ARG A 296 -25.69 35.34 2.24
N VAL A 297 -26.81 35.27 1.51
CA VAL A 297 -27.18 34.12 0.67
C VAL A 297 -26.99 34.50 -0.79
N SER A 298 -26.48 33.57 -1.59
CA SER A 298 -26.24 33.76 -3.00
C SER A 298 -27.52 33.81 -3.84
N PRO A 299 -27.49 34.38 -5.05
CA PRO A 299 -28.39 33.95 -6.10
C PRO A 299 -28.16 32.46 -6.39
N ILE A 300 -29.00 31.87 -7.26
CA ILE A 300 -28.82 30.46 -7.68
C ILE A 300 -27.56 30.34 -8.50
N VAL A 301 -26.68 29.41 -8.09
CA VAL A 301 -25.43 29.08 -8.80
C VAL A 301 -25.63 27.75 -9.52
N GLU A 302 -25.52 27.75 -10.85
CA GLU A 302 -25.55 26.52 -11.66
C GLU A 302 -24.14 25.96 -11.78
N THR A 303 -23.99 24.66 -11.52
CA THR A 303 -22.75 23.91 -11.71
C THR A 303 -23.05 22.58 -12.42
N ALA A 304 -22.02 21.80 -12.70
CA ALA A 304 -22.18 20.44 -13.24
C ALA A 304 -22.99 19.51 -12.29
N PHE A 305 -23.08 19.83 -11.00
CA PHE A 305 -23.82 19.04 -10.01
C PHE A 305 -25.32 19.42 -9.90
N GLY A 306 -25.68 20.62 -10.32
CA GLY A 306 -27.05 21.12 -10.23
C GLY A 306 -27.09 22.59 -9.82
N TYR A 307 -28.16 22.97 -9.12
CA TYR A 307 -28.43 24.34 -8.69
C TYR A 307 -28.14 24.47 -7.19
N HIS A 308 -27.24 25.41 -6.85
CA HIS A 308 -26.82 25.66 -5.47
C HIS A 308 -27.35 26.98 -4.96
N ILE A 309 -27.72 26.99 -3.68
CA ILE A 309 -27.93 28.19 -2.87
C ILE A 309 -26.84 28.17 -1.82
N ILE A 310 -25.99 29.19 -1.75
CA ILE A 310 -24.83 29.25 -0.88
C ILE A 310 -25.04 30.33 0.18
N LYS A 311 -24.64 30.06 1.42
CA LYS A 311 -24.61 31.03 2.51
C LYS A 311 -23.25 31.01 3.16
N VAL A 312 -22.62 32.18 3.32
CA VAL A 312 -21.36 32.31 4.04
C VAL A 312 -21.64 32.58 5.51
N ASP A 313 -21.19 31.69 6.38
CA ASP A 313 -21.33 31.82 7.84
C ASP A 313 -20.20 32.66 8.44
N ARG A 314 -18.95 32.41 7.99
CA ARG A 314 -17.73 33.12 8.45
C ARG A 314 -16.72 33.21 7.32
N ALA A 315 -15.87 34.24 7.37
CA ALA A 315 -14.76 34.40 6.43
C ALA A 315 -13.47 34.75 7.17
N GLN A 316 -12.36 34.20 6.68
CA GLN A 316 -10.98 34.50 7.06
C GLN A 316 -10.18 34.83 5.80
N PRO A 317 -8.99 35.42 5.89
CA PRO A 317 -8.25 35.85 4.71
C PRO A 317 -7.99 34.75 3.66
N ALA A 318 -7.84 33.48 4.09
CA ALA A 318 -7.55 32.36 3.21
C ALA A 318 -8.68 31.32 3.09
N GLU A 319 -9.72 31.39 3.93
CA GLU A 319 -10.74 30.33 4.05
C GLU A 319 -12.13 30.95 4.31
N VAL A 320 -13.15 30.28 3.79
CA VAL A 320 -14.55 30.64 4.01
C VAL A 320 -15.28 29.44 4.61
N LYS A 321 -16.05 29.69 5.69
CA LYS A 321 -17.00 28.72 6.23
C LYS A 321 -18.36 28.98 5.62
N ALA A 322 -18.88 27.99 4.88
CA ALA A 322 -20.12 28.15 4.12
C ALA A 322 -21.06 26.96 4.33
N ARG A 323 -22.34 27.24 4.03
CA ARG A 323 -23.40 26.24 3.87
C ARG A 323 -23.93 26.28 2.47
N HIS A 324 -24.50 25.17 2.00
CA HIS A 324 -25.21 25.16 0.74
C HIS A 324 -26.46 24.25 0.76
N ILE A 325 -27.35 24.53 -0.17
CA ILE A 325 -28.46 23.65 -0.56
C ILE A 325 -28.25 23.29 -2.01
N LEU A 326 -28.16 21.99 -2.32
CA LEU A 326 -28.03 21.47 -3.68
C LEU A 326 -29.38 20.91 -4.13
N VAL A 327 -29.85 21.38 -5.30
CA VAL A 327 -31.00 20.83 -6.01
C VAL A 327 -30.54 20.22 -7.33
N VAL A 328 -30.57 18.89 -7.42
CA VAL A 328 -30.13 18.13 -8.60
C VAL A 328 -31.29 17.98 -9.58
N PRO A 329 -31.11 18.33 -10.88
CA PRO A 329 -32.10 18.00 -11.91
C PRO A 329 -32.35 16.51 -12.01
N GLN A 330 -33.60 16.08 -11.88
CA GLN A 330 -33.98 14.67 -11.95
C GLN A 330 -33.62 14.07 -13.30
N ARG A 331 -33.07 12.87 -13.27
CA ARG A 331 -32.78 12.06 -14.45
C ARG A 331 -33.59 10.78 -14.38
N ASP A 332 -33.98 10.22 -15.50
CA ASP A 332 -34.81 9.02 -15.57
C ASP A 332 -34.22 7.97 -16.55
N SER A 333 -34.92 6.87 -16.71
CA SER A 333 -34.53 5.81 -17.63
C SER A 333 -34.52 6.23 -19.11
N ALA A 334 -35.27 7.27 -19.48
CA ALA A 334 -35.24 7.82 -20.83
C ALA A 334 -33.95 8.61 -21.07
N ASP A 335 -33.41 9.28 -20.02
CA ASP A 335 -32.10 9.93 -20.09
C ASP A 335 -30.99 8.89 -20.27
N ALA A 336 -31.07 7.75 -19.56
CA ALA A 336 -30.12 6.65 -19.73
C ALA A 336 -30.19 6.05 -21.17
N ARG A 337 -31.39 5.89 -21.72
CA ARG A 337 -31.52 5.45 -23.12
C ARG A 337 -30.91 6.44 -24.12
N ARG A 338 -31.09 7.74 -23.90
CA ARG A 338 -30.43 8.77 -24.73
C ARG A 338 -28.91 8.71 -24.63
N ALA A 339 -28.39 8.55 -23.43
CA ALA A 339 -26.94 8.37 -23.22
C ALA A 339 -26.40 7.13 -23.93
N ARG A 340 -27.16 6.02 -23.95
CA ARG A 340 -26.82 4.83 -24.72
C ARG A 340 -26.74 5.12 -26.22
N LEU A 341 -27.73 5.77 -26.78
CA LEU A 341 -27.78 6.15 -28.22
C LEU A 341 -26.63 7.13 -28.57
N GLU A 342 -26.33 8.06 -27.67
CA GLU A 342 -25.16 8.96 -27.82
C GLU A 342 -23.85 8.16 -27.85
N ALA A 343 -23.68 7.18 -26.96
CA ALA A 343 -22.50 6.31 -26.94
C ALA A 343 -22.38 5.42 -28.17
N ASP A 344 -23.52 4.89 -28.69
CA ASP A 344 -23.57 4.14 -29.97
C ASP A 344 -23.13 5.05 -31.14
N SER A 345 -23.59 6.29 -31.16
CA SER A 345 -23.20 7.31 -32.17
C SER A 345 -21.70 7.64 -32.11
N VAL A 346 -21.17 7.82 -30.88
CA VAL A 346 -19.73 8.02 -30.65
C VAL A 346 -18.92 6.86 -31.19
N ARG A 347 -19.30 5.61 -30.86
CA ARG A 347 -18.65 4.42 -31.40
C ARG A 347 -18.67 4.40 -32.94
N ALA A 348 -19.82 4.63 -33.54
CA ALA A 348 -19.98 4.66 -35.00
C ALA A 348 -19.10 5.74 -35.65
N ALA A 349 -19.00 6.92 -35.06
CA ALA A 349 -18.12 7.99 -35.53
C ALA A 349 -16.63 7.59 -35.46
N VAL A 350 -16.20 6.99 -34.35
CA VAL A 350 -14.82 6.48 -34.21
C VAL A 350 -14.53 5.39 -35.25
N THR A 351 -15.47 4.49 -35.51
CA THR A 351 -15.34 3.43 -36.52
C THR A 351 -15.20 4.00 -37.94
N LYS A 352 -15.84 5.15 -38.21
CA LYS A 352 -15.72 5.90 -39.47
C LYS A 352 -14.48 6.78 -39.57
N GLY A 353 -13.57 6.74 -38.59
CA GLY A 353 -12.31 7.45 -38.59
C GLY A 353 -12.31 8.81 -37.88
N ALA A 354 -13.38 9.15 -37.16
CA ALA A 354 -13.37 10.37 -36.36
C ALA A 354 -12.31 10.27 -35.23
N ASP A 355 -11.68 11.42 -34.93
CA ASP A 355 -10.69 11.50 -33.88
C ASP A 355 -11.29 11.24 -32.49
N PHE A 356 -10.71 10.27 -31.79
CA PHE A 356 -11.19 9.81 -30.47
C PHE A 356 -11.10 10.91 -29.42
N ASP A 357 -10.00 11.68 -29.40
CA ASP A 357 -9.77 12.71 -28.38
C ASP A 357 -10.72 13.92 -28.59
N SER A 358 -11.01 14.26 -29.83
CA SER A 358 -12.02 15.28 -30.18
C SER A 358 -13.43 14.88 -29.76
N LEU A 359 -13.79 13.61 -29.90
CA LEU A 359 -15.08 13.08 -29.42
C LEU A 359 -15.11 13.01 -27.88
N ALA A 360 -13.99 12.63 -27.25
CA ALA A 360 -13.87 12.64 -25.79
C ALA A 360 -14.06 14.06 -25.23
N ALA A 361 -13.51 15.10 -25.87
CA ALA A 361 -13.70 16.47 -25.43
C ALA A 361 -15.18 16.92 -25.39
N ARG A 362 -16.03 16.35 -26.25
CA ARG A 362 -17.45 16.72 -26.40
C ARG A 362 -18.43 15.84 -25.62
N HIS A 363 -18.10 14.56 -25.47
CA HIS A 363 -19.06 13.56 -25.01
C HIS A 363 -18.69 12.94 -23.67
N HIS A 364 -17.41 13.05 -23.23
CA HIS A 364 -16.94 12.41 -22.03
C HIS A 364 -17.47 13.12 -20.77
N ASP A 365 -17.91 12.35 -19.79
CA ASP A 365 -18.25 12.84 -18.46
C ASP A 365 -17.01 13.34 -17.73
N ALA A 366 -16.96 14.62 -17.39
CA ALA A 366 -15.84 15.25 -16.72
C ALA A 366 -15.52 14.67 -15.33
N GLN A 367 -16.42 13.90 -14.76
CA GLN A 367 -16.24 13.24 -13.45
C GLN A 367 -15.50 11.89 -13.56
N GLU A 368 -15.24 11.42 -14.77
CA GLU A 368 -14.57 10.15 -15.04
C GLU A 368 -13.16 10.38 -15.60
N PHE A 369 -12.29 9.38 -15.44
CA PHE A 369 -10.94 9.44 -16.04
C PHE A 369 -11.02 9.17 -17.55
N ARG A 370 -10.31 9.97 -18.35
CA ARG A 370 -10.25 9.77 -19.81
C ARG A 370 -9.26 8.70 -20.24
N ALA A 371 -8.22 8.47 -19.46
CA ALA A 371 -7.17 7.51 -19.76
C ALA A 371 -6.78 6.74 -18.50
N LEU A 372 -6.59 5.46 -18.65
CA LEU A 372 -6.17 4.56 -17.59
C LEU A 372 -4.90 3.82 -18.06
N PRO A 373 -3.72 4.20 -17.54
CA PRO A 373 -2.45 3.61 -17.91
C PRO A 373 -2.16 2.35 -17.09
N ASP A 374 -1.60 1.33 -17.74
CA ASP A 374 -0.99 0.12 -17.15
C ASP A 374 -1.75 -0.49 -15.97
N ILE A 375 -2.98 -0.91 -16.22
CA ILE A 375 -3.82 -1.54 -15.21
C ILE A 375 -3.80 -3.06 -15.41
N PRO A 376 -3.59 -3.86 -14.34
CA PRO A 376 -3.82 -5.30 -14.40
C PRO A 376 -5.28 -5.59 -14.80
N ARG A 377 -5.49 -6.45 -15.79
CA ARG A 377 -6.87 -6.78 -16.26
C ARG A 377 -7.75 -7.30 -15.13
N ASP A 378 -7.18 -8.09 -14.24
CA ASP A 378 -7.90 -8.68 -13.11
C ASP A 378 -8.32 -7.66 -12.03
N SER A 379 -7.62 -6.52 -11.97
CA SER A 379 -7.96 -5.41 -11.07
C SER A 379 -9.08 -4.51 -11.59
N LEU A 380 -9.47 -4.68 -12.84
CA LEU A 380 -10.56 -3.87 -13.42
C LEU A 380 -11.92 -4.26 -12.83
N PRO A 381 -12.87 -3.31 -12.73
CA PRO A 381 -14.26 -3.61 -12.38
C PRO A 381 -14.87 -4.67 -13.33
N PRO A 382 -15.82 -5.50 -12.86
CA PRO A 382 -16.38 -6.61 -13.64
C PRO A 382 -16.90 -6.21 -15.03
N ALA A 383 -17.58 -5.06 -15.14
CA ALA A 383 -18.09 -4.56 -16.42
C ALA A 383 -16.98 -4.33 -17.45
N TYR A 384 -15.87 -3.76 -17.01
CA TYR A 384 -14.68 -3.54 -17.86
C TYR A 384 -14.01 -4.84 -18.25
N ARG A 385 -13.83 -5.77 -17.29
CA ARG A 385 -13.21 -7.08 -17.57
C ARG A 385 -14.01 -7.85 -18.62
N THR A 386 -15.33 -7.91 -18.45
CA THR A 386 -16.22 -8.59 -19.38
C THR A 386 -16.19 -7.94 -20.77
N ALA A 387 -16.26 -6.62 -20.83
CA ALA A 387 -16.27 -5.91 -22.10
C ALA A 387 -14.94 -5.98 -22.86
N LEU A 388 -13.82 -5.87 -22.14
CA LEU A 388 -12.47 -5.95 -22.71
C LEU A 388 -12.11 -7.37 -23.16
N GLY A 389 -12.53 -8.40 -22.40
CA GLY A 389 -12.16 -9.79 -22.71
C GLY A 389 -10.66 -9.92 -23.02
N THR A 390 -10.35 -10.38 -24.24
CA THR A 390 -8.96 -10.51 -24.76
C THR A 390 -8.56 -9.38 -25.72
N ALA A 391 -9.31 -8.26 -25.75
CA ALA A 391 -9.06 -7.15 -26.66
C ALA A 391 -7.59 -6.66 -26.59
N GLY A 392 -6.94 -6.62 -27.73
CA GLY A 392 -5.56 -6.18 -27.92
C GLY A 392 -5.45 -4.70 -28.30
N LYS A 393 -4.22 -4.23 -28.50
CA LYS A 393 -3.91 -2.85 -28.93
C LYS A 393 -4.70 -2.49 -30.19
N GLY A 394 -5.32 -1.30 -30.20
CA GLY A 394 -6.12 -0.76 -31.30
C GLY A 394 -7.59 -1.13 -31.22
N ALA A 395 -7.99 -2.10 -30.39
CA ALA A 395 -9.38 -2.52 -30.28
C ALA A 395 -10.27 -1.39 -29.77
N LEU A 396 -11.44 -1.24 -30.39
CA LEU A 396 -12.54 -0.37 -29.98
C LEU A 396 -13.62 -1.21 -29.32
N VAL A 397 -13.86 -0.97 -28.02
CA VAL A 397 -14.76 -1.77 -27.19
C VAL A 397 -15.90 -0.90 -26.68
N GLY A 398 -17.09 -1.49 -26.54
CA GLY A 398 -18.29 -0.82 -26.06
C GLY A 398 -19.25 -0.46 -27.21
N PRO A 399 -20.32 0.33 -26.94
CA PRO A 399 -20.63 0.81 -25.60
C PRO A 399 -21.11 -0.31 -24.67
N PHE A 400 -20.64 -0.27 -23.42
CA PHE A 400 -21.10 -1.14 -22.35
C PHE A 400 -21.53 -0.31 -21.13
N PRO A 401 -22.49 -0.81 -20.33
CA PRO A 401 -22.98 -0.07 -19.17
C PRO A 401 -22.02 -0.17 -17.97
N ILE A 402 -21.95 0.91 -17.20
CA ILE A 402 -21.41 0.95 -15.85
C ILE A 402 -22.41 1.66 -14.94
N ASP A 403 -22.51 1.23 -13.69
CA ASP A 403 -23.42 1.85 -12.74
C ASP A 403 -22.85 3.16 -12.20
N ASP A 404 -23.68 4.19 -12.16
CA ASP A 404 -23.35 5.45 -11.50
C ASP A 404 -23.96 5.45 -10.08
N PRO A 405 -23.15 5.27 -9.03
CA PRO A 405 -23.67 5.18 -7.65
C PRO A 405 -24.33 6.47 -7.17
N ARG A 406 -24.09 7.61 -7.83
CA ARG A 406 -24.69 8.91 -7.46
C ARG A 406 -26.09 9.09 -8.00
N SER A 407 -26.36 8.62 -9.20
CA SER A 407 -27.68 8.78 -9.84
C SER A 407 -28.52 7.52 -9.83
N GLY A 408 -27.94 6.35 -9.54
CA GLY A 408 -28.58 5.06 -9.68
C GLY A 408 -28.88 4.68 -11.14
N LEU A 409 -28.40 5.46 -12.11
CA LEU A 409 -28.55 5.23 -13.54
C LEU A 409 -27.27 4.69 -14.15
N GLN A 410 -27.37 4.09 -15.32
CA GLN A 410 -26.22 3.58 -16.05
C GLN A 410 -25.58 4.69 -16.91
N LYS A 411 -24.24 4.76 -16.86
CA LYS A 411 -23.39 5.45 -17.84
C LYS A 411 -22.95 4.43 -18.89
N PHE A 412 -22.51 4.88 -20.07
CA PHE A 412 -22.09 4.02 -21.16
C PHE A 412 -20.66 4.35 -21.60
N VAL A 413 -19.83 3.31 -21.66
CA VAL A 413 -18.41 3.44 -21.93
C VAL A 413 -18.07 2.96 -23.34
N VAL A 414 -17.40 3.82 -24.11
CA VAL A 414 -16.68 3.46 -25.34
C VAL A 414 -15.20 3.64 -25.07
N LEU A 415 -14.39 2.61 -25.25
CA LEU A 415 -12.96 2.69 -25.01
C LEU A 415 -12.13 2.21 -26.20
N ARG A 416 -10.91 2.76 -26.31
CA ARG A 416 -9.90 2.31 -27.27
C ARG A 416 -8.67 1.83 -26.52
N VAL A 417 -8.31 0.58 -26.76
CA VAL A 417 -7.08 -0.01 -26.17
C VAL A 417 -5.86 0.58 -26.87
N THR A 418 -4.98 1.23 -26.13
CA THR A 418 -3.75 1.84 -26.64
C THR A 418 -2.53 0.92 -26.47
N ALA A 419 -2.51 0.12 -25.41
CA ALA A 419 -1.52 -0.94 -25.21
C ALA A 419 -2.16 -2.13 -24.47
N ALA A 420 -1.70 -3.31 -24.76
CA ALA A 420 -2.12 -4.53 -24.08
C ALA A 420 -0.94 -5.50 -24.04
N THR A 421 -0.75 -6.11 -22.88
CA THR A 421 0.23 -7.15 -22.65
C THR A 421 -0.50 -8.38 -22.17
N ALA A 422 -0.28 -9.52 -22.80
CA ALA A 422 -0.87 -10.77 -22.35
C ALA A 422 -0.19 -11.30 -21.09
N GLU A 423 -0.95 -12.07 -20.30
CA GLU A 423 -0.36 -12.90 -19.27
C GLU A 423 0.67 -13.85 -19.88
N GLY A 424 1.75 -14.11 -19.14
CA GLY A 424 2.79 -15.02 -19.62
C GLY A 424 4.07 -14.93 -18.82
N GLU A 425 5.10 -15.54 -19.34
CA GLU A 425 6.46 -15.42 -18.78
C GLU A 425 7.09 -14.09 -19.20
N TYR A 426 7.95 -13.57 -18.34
CA TYR A 426 8.79 -12.43 -18.73
C TYR A 426 9.81 -12.88 -19.78
N PRO A 427 10.12 -12.04 -20.77
CA PRO A 427 11.22 -12.33 -21.70
C PRO A 427 12.54 -12.57 -20.94
N GLU A 428 13.32 -13.56 -21.37
CA GLU A 428 14.61 -13.90 -20.75
C GLU A 428 15.53 -12.68 -20.62
N ALA A 429 15.58 -11.84 -21.64
CA ALA A 429 16.37 -10.62 -21.63
C ALA A 429 15.97 -9.65 -20.51
N GLU A 430 14.68 -9.55 -20.22
CA GLU A 430 14.16 -8.69 -19.14
C GLU A 430 14.51 -9.27 -17.77
N ILE A 431 14.36 -10.59 -17.60
CA ILE A 431 14.76 -11.29 -16.37
C ILE A 431 16.27 -11.13 -16.14
N LYS A 432 17.08 -11.39 -17.17
CA LYS A 432 18.53 -11.24 -17.10
C LYS A 432 18.96 -9.80 -16.78
N ALA A 433 18.27 -8.80 -17.31
CA ALA A 433 18.54 -7.40 -16.98
C ALA A 433 18.34 -7.10 -15.49
N ARG A 434 17.24 -7.62 -14.91
CA ARG A 434 16.95 -7.51 -13.47
C ARG A 434 17.96 -8.29 -12.62
N LEU A 435 18.29 -9.52 -13.02
CA LEU A 435 19.25 -10.37 -12.34
C LEU A 435 20.66 -9.78 -12.38
N ARG A 436 21.06 -9.10 -13.47
CA ARG A 436 22.39 -8.48 -13.59
C ARG A 436 22.66 -7.47 -12.47
N GLU A 437 21.69 -6.62 -12.17
CA GLU A 437 21.83 -5.67 -11.07
C GLU A 437 21.94 -6.41 -9.72
N GLN A 438 21.06 -7.37 -9.47
CA GLN A 438 21.03 -8.16 -8.24
C GLN A 438 22.32 -8.98 -8.03
N VAL A 439 22.81 -9.66 -9.06
CA VAL A 439 24.07 -10.43 -9.01
C VAL A 439 25.27 -9.50 -8.78
N SER A 440 25.30 -8.35 -9.47
CA SER A 440 26.33 -7.33 -9.30
C SER A 440 26.38 -6.79 -7.87
N GLU A 441 25.22 -6.46 -7.31
CA GLU A 441 25.11 -6.00 -5.92
C GLU A 441 25.56 -7.08 -4.93
N GLY A 442 25.11 -8.32 -5.10
CA GLY A 442 25.50 -9.45 -4.26
C GLY A 442 27.01 -9.71 -4.31
N LYS A 443 27.65 -9.66 -5.50
CA LYS A 443 29.10 -9.79 -5.65
C LYS A 443 29.84 -8.65 -4.99
N THR A 444 29.34 -7.44 -5.15
CA THR A 444 29.96 -6.23 -4.57
C THR A 444 29.89 -6.30 -3.05
N MET A 445 28.74 -6.70 -2.49
CA MET A 445 28.57 -6.87 -1.06
C MET A 445 29.50 -7.97 -0.49
N ARG A 446 29.61 -9.12 -1.15
CA ARG A 446 30.55 -10.19 -0.73
C ARG A 446 31.98 -9.69 -0.69
N LYS A 447 32.44 -9.01 -1.75
CA LYS A 447 33.80 -8.43 -1.78
C LYS A 447 34.02 -7.41 -0.65
N LEU A 448 33.02 -6.59 -0.35
CA LEU A 448 33.09 -5.67 0.79
C LEU A 448 33.27 -6.45 2.08
N VAL A 449 32.39 -7.40 2.37
CA VAL A 449 32.44 -8.23 3.59
C VAL A 449 33.77 -8.98 3.67
N ASP A 450 34.25 -9.59 2.60
CA ASP A 450 35.54 -10.28 2.54
C ASP A 450 36.71 -9.33 2.85
N SER A 451 36.63 -8.09 2.36
CA SER A 451 37.64 -7.07 2.69
C SER A 451 37.60 -6.67 4.17
N LEU A 452 36.42 -6.54 4.74
CA LEU A 452 36.22 -6.23 6.17
C LEU A 452 36.70 -7.38 7.06
N ARG A 453 36.43 -8.64 6.69
CA ARG A 453 36.94 -9.84 7.40
C ARG A 453 38.48 -9.87 7.45
N ARG A 454 39.16 -9.47 6.37
CA ARG A 454 40.63 -9.38 6.34
C ARG A 454 41.18 -8.21 7.14
N ALA A 455 40.43 -7.13 7.27
CA ALA A 455 40.88 -5.91 7.97
C ALA A 455 40.55 -5.93 9.47
N THR A 456 39.61 -6.76 9.90
CA THR A 456 39.13 -6.80 11.28
C THR A 456 39.48 -8.15 11.93
N TYR A 457 39.83 -8.13 13.21
CA TYR A 457 40.00 -9.38 13.95
C TYR A 457 38.66 -10.14 14.06
N VAL A 458 38.63 -11.36 13.56
CA VAL A 458 37.47 -12.27 13.66
C VAL A 458 37.93 -13.60 14.23
N SER A 459 37.31 -14.02 15.33
CA SER A 459 37.54 -15.34 15.96
C SER A 459 36.20 -16.04 16.15
N VAL A 460 36.05 -17.24 15.58
CA VAL A 460 34.85 -18.10 15.75
C VAL A 460 35.22 -19.28 16.63
N ARG A 461 34.35 -19.59 17.61
CA ARG A 461 34.59 -20.59 18.69
C ARG A 461 33.36 -21.48 18.92
N LEU A 462 32.63 -21.83 17.88
CA LEU A 462 31.42 -22.64 17.96
C LEU A 462 31.73 -24.11 18.33
#